data_42ca231e65a1680a2235daa531c69f70
#
_entry.id   42ca231e65a1680a2235daa531c69f70
#
_cell.length_a   1.000
_cell.length_b   1.000
_cell.length_c   1.000
_cell.angle_alpha   90.00
_cell.angle_beta   90.00
_cell.angle_gamma   90.00
#
_symmetry.space_group_name_H-M   'P 1'
#
loop_
_entity.id
_entity.type
_entity.pdbx_description
1 polymer ?
#
loop_
_entity_poly.entity_id
_entity_poly.type
_entity_poly.pdbx_seq_one_letter_code
_entity_poly.pdbx_strand_id
1 'polypeptide(L)'
;MYRIIEDYIDKLMTSAPDMPLWNIESIKQGKKPGWNYIDGCMTTSLLEMYKTTGERKYLDFVISFVDYYVSEDGSILGYDPRKYSTDDVSESRILFDLYKYTGNEKYRKAIELAHSQILTHPRTKEGNFWHKAIYHDQVWLDGLYMMQVFYTRYQSQYGGKDYGDIIKQFENVRQIMFDEEKRLYYHGYDSSRTLFWADKITGLSSNFWLRSIGWFLVALCDVWSYMEGDESGREKIAAIFKEAIDGILI
;
A
#
# COMPACT_ATOMS: atom_id res chain seq x y z
N MET A 1 19.59 -22.45 -5.39
CA MET A 1 18.35 -21.82 -4.89
C MET A 1 18.01 -20.56 -5.69
N TYR A 2 18.92 -19.59 -5.82
CA TYR A 2 18.67 -18.35 -6.58
C TYR A 2 18.23 -18.59 -8.03
N ARG A 3 18.86 -19.49 -8.78
CA ARG A 3 18.52 -19.79 -10.18
C ARG A 3 17.07 -20.25 -10.37
N ILE A 4 16.52 -21.02 -9.44
CA ILE A 4 15.11 -21.47 -9.51
C ILE A 4 14.16 -20.29 -9.36
N ILE A 5 14.50 -19.33 -8.50
CA ILE A 5 13.70 -18.10 -8.30
C ILE A 5 13.80 -17.22 -9.55
N GLU A 6 14.99 -17.05 -10.10
CA GLU A 6 15.21 -16.28 -11.34
C GLU A 6 14.43 -16.89 -12.51
N ASP A 7 14.55 -18.20 -12.74
CA ASP A 7 13.81 -18.91 -13.81
C ASP A 7 12.28 -18.75 -13.63
N TYR A 8 11.79 -18.77 -12.39
CA TYR A 8 10.37 -18.56 -12.11
C TYR A 8 9.93 -17.12 -12.38
N ILE A 9 10.71 -16.14 -11.96
CA ILE A 9 10.45 -14.71 -12.22
C ILE A 9 10.52 -14.42 -13.72
N ASP A 10 11.52 -14.94 -14.42
CA ASP A 10 11.63 -14.79 -15.88
C ASP A 10 10.39 -15.34 -16.59
N LYS A 11 9.84 -16.46 -16.11
CA LYS A 11 8.56 -16.99 -16.61
C LYS A 11 7.39 -16.03 -16.32
N LEU A 12 7.30 -15.45 -15.12
CA LEU A 12 6.26 -14.48 -14.81
C LEU A 12 6.37 -13.22 -15.68
N MET A 13 7.58 -12.79 -16.02
CA MET A 13 7.85 -11.65 -16.90
C MET A 13 7.48 -11.90 -18.36
N THR A 14 7.08 -13.08 -18.78
CA THR A 14 6.47 -13.30 -20.10
C THR A 14 5.02 -12.85 -20.18
N SER A 15 4.46 -12.35 -19.06
CA SER A 15 3.08 -11.90 -18.97
C SER A 15 2.79 -10.68 -19.83
N ALA A 16 1.62 -10.66 -20.47
CA ALA A 16 1.06 -9.43 -21.01
C ALA A 16 0.45 -8.60 -19.85
N PRO A 17 0.53 -7.26 -19.92
CA PRO A 17 0.02 -6.39 -18.85
C PRO A 17 -1.48 -6.55 -18.58
N ASP A 18 -2.26 -6.84 -19.63
CA ASP A 18 -3.71 -7.05 -19.53
C ASP A 18 -4.11 -8.44 -19.00
N MET A 19 -3.15 -9.37 -18.87
CA MET A 19 -3.38 -10.73 -18.34
C MET A 19 -2.12 -11.26 -17.62
N PRO A 20 -1.71 -10.65 -16.50
CA PRO A 20 -0.48 -11.04 -15.83
C PRO A 20 -0.61 -12.41 -15.15
N LEU A 21 0.38 -13.28 -15.38
CA LEU A 21 0.38 -14.68 -14.89
C LEU A 21 0.33 -14.80 -13.37
N TRP A 22 0.72 -13.79 -12.63
CA TRP A 22 0.63 -13.77 -11.16
C TRP A 22 -0.76 -13.42 -10.62
N ASN A 23 -1.66 -12.85 -11.46
CA ASN A 23 -3.02 -12.51 -11.05
C ASN A 23 -4.01 -13.63 -11.42
N ILE A 24 -3.80 -14.80 -10.82
CA ILE A 24 -4.54 -16.03 -11.13
C ILE A 24 -6.04 -15.88 -10.92
N GLU A 25 -6.47 -15.09 -9.93
CA GLU A 25 -7.89 -14.87 -9.66
C GLU A 25 -8.58 -14.10 -10.79
N SER A 26 -7.96 -13.03 -11.27
CA SER A 26 -8.48 -12.29 -12.42
C SER A 26 -8.57 -13.16 -13.66
N ILE A 27 -7.54 -14.01 -13.90
CA ILE A 27 -7.53 -14.96 -15.02
C ILE A 27 -8.69 -15.97 -14.88
N LYS A 28 -8.86 -16.60 -13.71
CA LYS A 28 -9.92 -17.59 -13.47
C LYS A 28 -11.33 -17.01 -13.56
N GLN A 29 -11.51 -15.76 -13.17
CA GLN A 29 -12.81 -15.08 -13.19
C GLN A 29 -13.10 -14.39 -14.53
N GLY A 30 -12.18 -14.43 -15.48
CA GLY A 30 -12.30 -13.73 -16.77
C GLY A 30 -12.42 -12.21 -16.62
N LYS A 31 -11.95 -11.65 -15.51
CA LYS A 31 -11.94 -10.21 -15.28
C LYS A 31 -10.76 -9.59 -16.02
N LYS A 32 -11.01 -8.45 -16.65
CA LYS A 32 -9.90 -7.63 -17.15
C LYS A 32 -9.11 -7.12 -15.97
N PRO A 33 -7.78 -7.27 -15.96
CA PRO A 33 -6.93 -6.63 -14.99
C PRO A 33 -7.15 -5.12 -15.02
N GLY A 34 -6.97 -4.50 -13.87
CA GLY A 34 -6.98 -3.07 -13.72
C GLY A 34 -5.86 -2.68 -12.78
N TRP A 35 -5.69 -1.41 -12.57
CA TRP A 35 -4.73 -0.87 -11.61
C TRP A 35 -5.05 -1.39 -10.20
N ASN A 36 -4.15 -2.19 -9.59
CA ASN A 36 -4.42 -2.87 -8.32
C ASN A 36 -3.12 -3.22 -7.56
N TYR A 37 -3.24 -3.44 -6.24
CA TYR A 37 -2.10 -3.71 -5.37
C TYR A 37 -1.35 -5.01 -5.68
N ILE A 38 -1.98 -6.01 -6.30
CA ILE A 38 -1.32 -7.30 -6.62
C ILE A 38 -0.23 -7.06 -7.67
N ASP A 39 -0.56 -6.29 -8.71
CA ASP A 39 0.38 -5.90 -9.73
C ASP A 39 1.45 -4.95 -9.15
N GLY A 40 1.04 -4.06 -8.23
CA GLY A 40 1.95 -3.21 -7.48
C GLY A 40 2.98 -3.98 -6.64
N CYS A 41 2.60 -5.09 -6.02
CA CYS A 41 3.53 -5.96 -5.30
C CYS A 41 4.54 -6.62 -6.24
N MET A 42 4.09 -7.10 -7.40
CA MET A 42 4.98 -7.73 -8.37
C MET A 42 5.95 -6.74 -9.00
N THR A 43 5.47 -5.59 -9.45
CA THR A 43 6.31 -4.54 -10.05
C THR A 43 7.32 -3.98 -9.05
N THR A 44 6.93 -3.80 -7.78
CA THR A 44 7.85 -3.42 -6.71
C THR A 44 8.92 -4.48 -6.49
N SER A 45 8.55 -5.78 -6.45
CA SER A 45 9.51 -6.87 -6.28
C SER A 45 10.52 -6.93 -7.43
N LEU A 46 10.07 -6.75 -8.67
CA LEU A 46 10.97 -6.69 -9.83
C LEU A 46 11.91 -5.48 -9.79
N LEU A 47 11.42 -4.35 -9.31
CA LEU A 47 12.26 -3.17 -9.14
C LEU A 47 13.33 -3.39 -8.06
N GLU A 48 13.01 -4.08 -6.97
CA GLU A 48 14.00 -4.46 -5.96
C GLU A 48 15.01 -5.47 -6.50
N MET A 49 14.59 -6.39 -7.38
CA MET A 49 15.54 -7.24 -8.10
C MET A 49 16.49 -6.42 -8.99
N TYR A 50 15.98 -5.43 -9.71
CA TYR A 50 16.84 -4.51 -10.47
C TYR A 50 17.85 -3.79 -9.56
N LYS A 51 17.40 -3.24 -8.44
CA LYS A 51 18.27 -2.53 -7.48
C LYS A 51 19.35 -3.43 -6.90
N THR A 52 19.05 -4.71 -6.70
CA THR A 52 19.95 -5.70 -6.09
C THR A 52 20.92 -6.30 -7.08
N THR A 53 20.47 -6.63 -8.29
CA THR A 53 21.27 -7.36 -9.29
C THR A 53 21.91 -6.45 -10.34
N GLY A 54 21.35 -5.27 -10.57
CA GLY A 54 21.71 -4.38 -11.68
C GLY A 54 21.19 -4.85 -13.05
N GLU A 55 20.45 -5.97 -13.13
CA GLU A 55 19.96 -6.52 -14.38
C GLU A 55 18.82 -5.68 -14.95
N ARG A 56 19.11 -4.99 -16.04
CA ARG A 56 18.20 -4.04 -16.71
C ARG A 56 16.86 -4.66 -17.12
N LYS A 57 16.82 -5.97 -17.42
CA LYS A 57 15.59 -6.68 -17.83
C LYS A 57 14.41 -6.46 -16.86
N TYR A 58 14.67 -6.37 -15.56
CA TYR A 58 13.64 -6.17 -14.55
C TYR A 58 13.03 -4.76 -14.63
N LEU A 59 13.87 -3.74 -14.75
CA LEU A 59 13.40 -2.36 -14.89
C LEU A 59 12.66 -2.16 -16.22
N ASP A 60 13.19 -2.71 -17.33
CA ASP A 60 12.58 -2.58 -18.65
C ASP A 60 11.19 -3.24 -18.69
N PHE A 61 11.05 -4.40 -18.03
CA PHE A 61 9.74 -5.04 -17.88
C PHE A 61 8.77 -4.17 -17.08
N VAL A 62 9.20 -3.63 -15.93
CA VAL A 62 8.34 -2.77 -15.08
C VAL A 62 7.91 -1.52 -15.85
N ILE A 63 8.81 -0.87 -16.58
CA ILE A 63 8.48 0.27 -17.43
C ILE A 63 7.41 -0.12 -18.47
N SER A 64 7.64 -1.21 -19.20
CA SER A 64 6.71 -1.68 -20.25
C SER A 64 5.35 -2.05 -19.67
N PHE A 65 5.32 -2.70 -18.49
CA PHE A 65 4.09 -3.08 -17.81
C PHE A 65 3.29 -1.85 -17.39
N VAL A 66 3.93 -0.88 -16.75
CA VAL A 66 3.27 0.33 -16.25
C VAL A 66 2.85 1.25 -17.38
N ASP A 67 3.63 1.29 -18.47
CA ASP A 67 3.31 2.08 -19.67
C ASP A 67 2.04 1.63 -20.39
N TYR A 68 1.62 0.39 -20.18
CA TYR A 68 0.31 -0.06 -20.65
C TYR A 68 -0.85 0.65 -19.94
N TYR A 69 -0.66 0.98 -18.67
CA TYR A 69 -1.70 1.59 -17.83
C TYR A 69 -1.62 3.12 -17.79
N VAL A 70 -0.43 3.71 -17.86
CA VAL A 70 -0.21 5.15 -17.66
C VAL A 70 -0.07 5.88 -18.98
N SER A 71 -1.02 6.75 -19.29
CA SER A 71 -1.04 7.59 -20.50
C SER A 71 -0.18 8.85 -20.36
N GLU A 72 0.16 9.50 -21.46
CA GLU A 72 1.01 10.72 -21.49
C GLU A 72 0.43 11.92 -20.71
N ASP A 73 -0.87 11.95 -20.52
CA ASP A 73 -1.54 12.96 -19.69
C ASP A 73 -1.54 12.63 -18.18
N GLY A 74 -1.01 11.45 -17.79
CA GLY A 74 -0.97 10.96 -16.43
C GLY A 74 -2.23 10.21 -15.99
N SER A 75 -3.20 10.01 -16.88
CA SER A 75 -4.34 9.15 -16.59
C SER A 75 -3.90 7.69 -16.48
N ILE A 76 -4.58 6.93 -15.60
CA ILE A 76 -4.25 5.53 -15.32
C ILE A 76 -5.46 4.67 -15.69
N LEU A 77 -5.25 3.71 -16.59
CA LEU A 77 -6.29 2.79 -17.05
C LEU A 77 -6.84 1.97 -15.87
N GLY A 78 -8.15 2.06 -15.67
CA GLY A 78 -8.85 1.33 -14.59
C GLY A 78 -8.81 2.01 -13.23
N TYR A 79 -8.08 3.10 -13.06
CA TYR A 79 -8.02 3.88 -11.83
C TYR A 79 -9.01 5.07 -11.87
N ASP A 80 -9.83 5.19 -10.84
CA ASP A 80 -10.69 6.36 -10.60
C ASP A 80 -10.56 6.78 -9.14
N PRO A 81 -9.97 7.95 -8.85
CA PRO A 81 -9.78 8.45 -7.47
C PRO A 81 -11.08 8.50 -6.65
N ARG A 82 -12.24 8.67 -7.31
CA ARG A 82 -13.56 8.75 -6.65
C ARG A 82 -14.08 7.40 -6.15
N LYS A 83 -13.47 6.29 -6.53
CA LYS A 83 -13.75 4.96 -5.95
C LYS A 83 -13.19 4.85 -4.53
N TYR A 84 -12.28 5.73 -4.16
CA TYR A 84 -11.65 5.76 -2.85
C TYR A 84 -11.21 4.37 -2.38
N SER A 85 -10.45 3.67 -3.22
CA SER A 85 -9.84 2.38 -2.90
C SER A 85 -8.39 2.63 -2.47
N THR A 86 -8.03 2.25 -1.26
CA THR A 86 -6.62 2.33 -0.82
C THR A 86 -5.74 1.37 -1.60
N ASP A 87 -6.28 0.22 -2.02
CA ASP A 87 -5.56 -0.78 -2.80
C ASP A 87 -5.04 -0.21 -4.12
N ASP A 88 -5.86 0.65 -4.77
CA ASP A 88 -5.49 1.23 -6.06
C ASP A 88 -4.37 2.30 -5.88
N VAL A 89 -4.34 3.00 -4.74
CA VAL A 89 -3.23 3.92 -4.40
C VAL A 89 -1.92 3.14 -4.22
N SER A 90 -1.98 1.95 -3.66
CA SER A 90 -0.81 1.11 -3.37
C SER A 90 0.06 0.86 -4.60
N GLU A 91 -0.52 0.54 -5.75
CA GLU A 91 0.23 0.32 -6.99
C GLU A 91 0.95 1.58 -7.45
N SER A 92 0.38 2.76 -7.20
CA SER A 92 0.96 4.04 -7.62
C SER A 92 2.32 4.35 -6.98
N ARG A 93 2.76 3.57 -5.98
CA ARG A 93 4.11 3.70 -5.38
C ARG A 93 5.23 3.49 -6.38
N ILE A 94 5.04 2.63 -7.37
CA ILE A 94 6.03 2.35 -8.39
C ILE A 94 6.36 3.58 -9.25
N LEU A 95 5.41 4.50 -9.40
CA LEU A 95 5.53 5.68 -10.25
C LEU A 95 6.66 6.61 -9.82
N PHE A 96 6.96 6.70 -8.51
CA PHE A 96 8.08 7.51 -8.01
C PHE A 96 9.44 7.00 -8.53
N ASP A 97 9.62 5.68 -8.52
CA ASP A 97 10.86 5.08 -9.01
C ASP A 97 10.96 5.20 -10.53
N LEU A 98 9.85 4.98 -11.25
CA LEU A 98 9.83 5.14 -12.71
C LEU A 98 10.10 6.59 -13.13
N TYR A 99 9.53 7.57 -12.44
CA TYR A 99 9.87 8.97 -12.68
C TYR A 99 11.36 9.24 -12.44
N LYS A 100 11.91 8.73 -11.34
CA LYS A 100 13.34 8.85 -11.00
C LYS A 100 14.25 8.25 -12.07
N TYR A 101 13.91 7.07 -12.61
CA TYR A 101 14.76 6.36 -13.57
C TYR A 101 14.62 6.84 -15.01
N THR A 102 13.45 7.37 -15.37
CA THR A 102 13.14 7.72 -16.76
C THR A 102 13.07 9.22 -17.03
N GLY A 103 12.76 10.03 -16.00
CA GLY A 103 12.45 11.45 -16.14
C GLY A 103 11.14 11.73 -16.90
N ASN A 104 10.31 10.69 -17.19
CA ASN A 104 9.09 10.87 -17.96
C ASN A 104 7.98 11.50 -17.10
N GLU A 105 7.55 12.71 -17.49
CA GLU A 105 6.54 13.53 -16.79
C GLU A 105 5.17 12.85 -16.68
N LYS A 106 4.83 11.86 -17.48
CA LYS A 106 3.57 11.11 -17.31
C LYS A 106 3.47 10.45 -15.94
N TYR A 107 4.58 9.91 -15.42
CA TYR A 107 4.60 9.31 -14.08
C TYR A 107 4.41 10.35 -12.97
N ARG A 108 4.99 11.54 -13.14
CA ARG A 108 4.78 12.66 -12.20
C ARG A 108 3.31 13.10 -12.17
N LYS A 109 2.67 13.22 -13.33
CA LYS A 109 1.24 13.53 -13.42
C LYS A 109 0.38 12.43 -12.81
N ALA A 110 0.72 11.16 -13.02
CA ALA A 110 0.02 10.01 -12.43
C ALA A 110 0.17 9.97 -10.90
N ILE A 111 1.34 10.36 -10.35
CA ILE A 111 1.53 10.55 -8.90
C ILE A 111 0.57 11.61 -8.37
N GLU A 112 0.41 12.75 -9.06
CA GLU A 112 -0.54 13.79 -8.66
C GLU A 112 -2.00 13.31 -8.71
N LEU A 113 -2.35 12.51 -9.72
CA LEU A 113 -3.67 11.90 -9.82
C LEU A 113 -3.93 10.99 -8.60
N ALA A 114 -2.99 10.12 -8.23
CA ALA A 114 -3.12 9.25 -7.07
C ALA A 114 -3.19 10.06 -5.75
N HIS A 115 -2.37 11.11 -5.61
CA HIS A 115 -2.40 12.00 -4.46
C HIS A 115 -3.74 12.74 -4.32
N SER A 116 -4.39 13.10 -5.43
CA SER A 116 -5.70 13.76 -5.40
C SER A 116 -6.77 12.96 -4.67
N GLN A 117 -6.69 11.61 -4.71
CA GLN A 117 -7.57 10.75 -3.93
C GLN A 117 -7.39 10.97 -2.42
N ILE A 118 -6.15 11.12 -1.95
CA ILE A 118 -5.85 11.26 -0.52
C ILE A 118 -6.49 12.52 0.06
N LEU A 119 -6.48 13.61 -0.71
CA LEU A 119 -7.03 14.91 -0.28
C LEU A 119 -8.53 14.87 0.03
N THR A 120 -9.26 13.97 -0.61
CA THR A 120 -10.72 13.89 -0.49
C THR A 120 -11.20 12.54 0.04
N HIS A 121 -10.28 11.63 0.36
CA HIS A 121 -10.60 10.28 0.83
C HIS A 121 -11.45 10.32 2.11
N PRO A 122 -12.58 9.59 2.16
CA PRO A 122 -13.43 9.56 3.34
C PRO A 122 -12.68 9.04 4.59
N ARG A 123 -13.10 9.56 5.75
CA ARG A 123 -12.48 9.23 7.03
C ARG A 123 -13.52 8.81 8.06
N THR A 124 -13.10 7.98 8.99
CA THR A 124 -13.88 7.70 10.21
C THR A 124 -13.92 8.93 11.11
N LYS A 125 -14.76 8.90 12.13
CA LYS A 125 -14.84 9.99 13.13
C LYS A 125 -13.54 10.19 13.92
N GLU A 126 -12.70 9.15 14.02
CA GLU A 126 -11.37 9.21 14.62
C GLU A 126 -10.33 9.83 13.69
N GLY A 127 -10.64 9.93 12.41
CA GLY A 127 -9.81 10.55 11.37
C GLY A 127 -9.00 9.58 10.54
N ASN A 128 -9.14 8.26 10.71
CA ASN A 128 -8.52 7.28 9.83
C ASN A 128 -9.23 7.21 8.48
N PHE A 129 -8.46 6.99 7.43
CA PHE A 129 -9.02 6.73 6.10
C PHE A 129 -9.86 5.45 6.10
N TRP A 130 -11.00 5.47 5.44
CA TRP A 130 -11.72 4.23 5.11
C TRP A 130 -10.85 3.35 4.22
N HIS A 131 -10.94 2.04 4.41
CA HIS A 131 -10.21 1.13 3.53
C HIS A 131 -10.64 1.27 2.06
N LYS A 132 -11.97 1.37 1.82
CA LYS A 132 -12.58 1.64 0.50
C LYS A 132 -13.92 2.32 0.69
N ALA A 133 -14.38 3.09 -0.30
CA ALA A 133 -15.71 3.70 -0.26
C ALA A 133 -16.84 2.68 -0.09
N ILE A 134 -16.70 1.46 -0.64
CA ILE A 134 -17.68 0.38 -0.46
C ILE A 134 -17.68 -0.24 0.94
N TYR A 135 -16.67 0.09 1.76
CA TYR A 135 -16.51 -0.34 3.15
C TYR A 135 -16.57 0.88 4.07
N HIS A 136 -17.75 1.48 4.16
CA HIS A 136 -17.99 2.70 4.93
C HIS A 136 -17.52 2.53 6.38
N ASP A 137 -16.84 3.54 6.90
CA ASP A 137 -16.39 3.61 8.29
C ASP A 137 -15.42 2.49 8.73
N GLN A 138 -14.85 1.72 7.79
CA GLN A 138 -13.97 0.61 8.12
C GLN A 138 -12.49 0.98 7.97
N VAL A 139 -11.72 0.64 9.00
CA VAL A 139 -10.25 0.67 9.00
C VAL A 139 -9.75 -0.76 9.04
N TRP A 140 -8.90 -1.14 8.09
CA TRP A 140 -8.21 -2.42 8.06
C TRP A 140 -6.70 -2.17 8.15
N LEU A 141 -5.97 -3.05 8.83
CA LEU A 141 -4.51 -2.94 8.91
C LEU A 141 -3.87 -2.92 7.51
N ASP A 142 -4.45 -3.69 6.57
CA ASP A 142 -4.04 -3.71 5.16
C ASP A 142 -4.04 -2.30 4.55
N GLY A 143 -5.04 -1.47 4.88
CA GLY A 143 -5.18 -0.11 4.36
C GLY A 143 -4.03 0.82 4.74
N LEU A 144 -3.36 0.56 5.88
CA LEU A 144 -2.19 1.35 6.30
C LEU A 144 -1.02 1.14 5.30
N TYR A 145 -0.79 -0.10 4.87
CA TYR A 145 0.20 -0.37 3.83
C TYR A 145 -0.21 0.22 2.48
N MET A 146 -1.49 0.01 2.13
CA MET A 146 -1.98 0.38 0.80
C MET A 146 -1.90 1.88 0.52
N MET A 147 -2.09 2.73 1.53
CA MET A 147 -2.11 4.18 1.33
C MET A 147 -0.93 4.91 1.97
N GLN A 148 -0.56 4.60 3.23
CA GLN A 148 0.37 5.44 3.97
C GLN A 148 1.78 5.44 3.39
N VAL A 149 2.21 4.34 2.77
CA VAL A 149 3.53 4.26 2.12
C VAL A 149 3.62 5.22 0.93
N PHE A 150 2.59 5.26 0.08
CA PHE A 150 2.52 6.23 -1.01
C PHE A 150 2.46 7.66 -0.48
N TYR A 151 1.60 7.91 0.52
CA TYR A 151 1.41 9.24 1.11
C TYR A 151 2.71 9.76 1.73
N THR A 152 3.45 8.91 2.44
CA THR A 152 4.74 9.28 3.03
C THR A 152 5.79 9.63 1.96
N ARG A 153 5.88 8.84 0.88
CA ARG A 153 6.78 9.17 -0.25
C ARG A 153 6.41 10.49 -0.90
N TYR A 154 5.10 10.75 -1.07
CA TYR A 154 4.65 12.02 -1.62
C TYR A 154 5.05 13.19 -0.71
N GLN A 155 4.80 13.10 0.59
CA GLN A 155 5.18 14.13 1.56
C GLN A 155 6.69 14.35 1.60
N SER A 156 7.48 13.29 1.55
CA SER A 156 8.94 13.39 1.52
C SER A 156 9.47 14.13 0.30
N GLN A 157 8.89 13.89 -0.87
CA GLN A 157 9.42 14.41 -2.15
C GLN A 157 8.75 15.71 -2.60
N TYR A 158 7.47 15.90 -2.31
CA TYR A 158 6.66 16.98 -2.90
C TYR A 158 5.78 17.73 -1.90
N GLY A 159 5.42 17.13 -0.76
CA GLY A 159 4.43 17.64 0.19
C GLY A 159 5.02 18.45 1.35
N GLY A 160 6.29 18.84 1.28
CA GLY A 160 6.92 19.69 2.31
C GLY A 160 7.28 18.95 3.60
N LYS A 161 7.31 17.63 3.60
CA LYS A 161 7.67 16.75 4.74
C LYS A 161 6.75 16.90 5.95
N ASP A 162 5.46 17.15 5.70
CA ASP A 162 4.43 17.11 6.75
C ASP A 162 3.90 15.67 6.92
N TYR A 163 4.34 15.00 7.96
CA TYR A 163 3.96 13.62 8.29
C TYR A 163 2.93 13.51 9.41
N GLY A 164 2.40 14.63 9.91
CA GLY A 164 1.51 14.65 11.07
C GLY A 164 0.26 13.79 10.90
N ASP A 165 -0.40 13.86 9.73
CA ASP A 165 -1.57 13.02 9.42
C ASP A 165 -1.20 11.53 9.31
N ILE A 166 -0.05 11.22 8.71
CA ILE A 166 0.43 9.84 8.57
C ILE A 166 0.68 9.21 9.94
N ILE A 167 1.42 9.90 10.82
CA ILE A 167 1.68 9.45 12.18
C ILE A 167 0.36 9.20 12.91
N LYS A 168 -0.59 10.13 12.79
CA LYS A 168 -1.91 10.00 13.41
C LYS A 168 -2.67 8.75 12.96
N GLN A 169 -2.56 8.34 11.68
CA GLN A 169 -3.19 7.09 11.22
C GLN A 169 -2.69 5.88 12.00
N PHE A 170 -1.39 5.78 12.26
CA PHE A 170 -0.79 4.69 13.02
C PHE A 170 -1.07 4.79 14.52
N GLU A 171 -0.99 5.98 15.11
CA GLU A 171 -1.32 6.20 16.53
C GLU A 171 -2.77 5.86 16.84
N ASN A 172 -3.73 6.24 15.99
CA ASN A 172 -5.13 5.87 16.12
C ASN A 172 -5.33 4.34 16.04
N VAL A 173 -4.68 3.68 15.07
CA VAL A 173 -4.75 2.21 14.96
C VAL A 173 -4.17 1.55 16.20
N ARG A 174 -3.03 2.03 16.70
CA ARG A 174 -2.47 1.52 17.98
C ARG A 174 -3.45 1.70 19.13
N GLN A 175 -4.05 2.85 19.27
CA GLN A 175 -4.97 3.15 20.37
C GLN A 175 -6.25 2.33 20.31
N ILE A 176 -6.77 2.04 19.11
CA ILE A 176 -8.09 1.43 18.91
C ILE A 176 -7.99 -0.08 18.73
N MET A 177 -7.00 -0.55 17.98
CA MET A 177 -6.98 -1.92 17.46
C MET A 177 -5.95 -2.83 18.15
N PHE A 178 -5.14 -2.32 19.07
CA PHE A 178 -4.21 -3.14 19.82
C PHE A 178 -4.89 -3.79 21.03
N ASP A 179 -4.68 -5.09 21.20
CA ASP A 179 -5.11 -5.87 22.35
C ASP A 179 -3.95 -5.95 23.37
N GLU A 180 -4.08 -5.28 24.51
CA GLU A 180 -3.03 -5.21 25.54
C GLU A 180 -2.75 -6.57 26.21
N GLU A 181 -3.75 -7.46 26.29
CA GLU A 181 -3.57 -8.79 26.88
C GLU A 181 -2.86 -9.75 25.94
N LYS A 182 -3.32 -9.80 24.67
CA LYS A 182 -2.77 -10.69 23.64
C LYS A 182 -1.58 -10.09 22.90
N ARG A 183 -1.36 -8.80 23.06
CA ARG A 183 -0.30 -8.02 22.42
C ARG A 183 -0.32 -8.11 20.90
N LEU A 184 -1.50 -8.22 20.31
CA LEU A 184 -1.73 -8.33 18.88
C LEU A 184 -2.70 -7.23 18.40
N TYR A 185 -2.62 -6.92 17.11
CA TYR A 185 -3.53 -5.99 16.46
C TYR A 185 -4.70 -6.73 15.83
N TYR A 186 -5.93 -6.33 16.14
CA TYR A 186 -7.12 -6.80 15.44
C TYR A 186 -7.07 -6.44 13.95
N HIS A 187 -7.62 -7.33 13.12
CA HIS A 187 -7.60 -7.17 11.65
C HIS A 187 -8.33 -5.92 11.17
N GLY A 188 -9.51 -5.62 11.73
CA GLY A 188 -10.38 -4.55 11.26
C GLY A 188 -11.15 -3.86 12.38
N TYR A 189 -11.52 -2.63 12.12
CA TYR A 189 -12.31 -1.77 12.96
C TYR A 189 -13.44 -1.14 12.15
N ASP A 190 -14.67 -1.20 12.65
CA ASP A 190 -15.85 -0.49 12.15
C ASP A 190 -16.19 0.66 13.10
N SER A 191 -15.89 1.88 12.70
CA SER A 191 -16.16 3.09 13.49
C SER A 191 -17.66 3.32 13.71
N SER A 192 -18.52 2.82 12.82
CA SER A 192 -19.97 2.88 12.96
C SER A 192 -20.54 1.83 13.93
N ARG A 193 -19.82 0.73 14.19
CA ARG A 193 -20.22 -0.41 15.03
C ARG A 193 -21.50 -1.12 14.56
N THR A 194 -21.82 -1.00 13.28
CA THR A 194 -23.07 -1.54 12.71
C THR A 194 -22.89 -2.84 11.99
N LEU A 195 -21.69 -3.15 11.52
CA LEU A 195 -21.42 -4.33 10.71
C LEU A 195 -21.55 -5.62 11.52
N PHE A 196 -21.96 -6.70 10.84
CA PHE A 196 -22.26 -7.99 11.50
C PHE A 196 -21.02 -8.62 12.15
N TRP A 197 -19.82 -8.36 11.62
CA TRP A 197 -18.55 -8.89 12.11
C TRP A 197 -17.91 -8.06 13.23
N ALA A 198 -18.39 -6.83 13.41
CA ALA A 198 -17.84 -5.89 14.38
C ALA A 198 -18.52 -6.05 15.75
N ASP A 199 -17.73 -6.06 16.79
CA ASP A 199 -18.22 -5.95 18.17
C ASP A 199 -19.02 -4.65 18.36
N LYS A 200 -20.19 -4.73 18.95
CA LYS A 200 -21.13 -3.59 19.05
C LYS A 200 -20.70 -2.52 20.05
N ILE A 201 -19.75 -2.82 20.93
CA ILE A 201 -19.21 -1.87 21.92
C ILE A 201 -17.92 -1.26 21.42
N THR A 202 -16.99 -2.09 20.96
CA THR A 202 -15.64 -1.67 20.55
C THR A 202 -15.53 -1.31 19.08
N GLY A 203 -16.31 -1.94 18.20
CA GLY A 203 -16.16 -1.86 16.75
C GLY A 203 -15.10 -2.80 16.17
N LEU A 204 -14.40 -3.56 17.00
CA LEU A 204 -13.31 -4.42 16.59
C LEU A 204 -13.80 -5.71 15.92
N SER A 205 -13.01 -6.24 14.99
CA SER A 205 -13.20 -7.60 14.48
C SER A 205 -12.87 -8.62 15.57
N SER A 206 -13.40 -9.85 15.43
CA SER A 206 -13.11 -10.94 16.39
C SER A 206 -11.77 -11.63 16.15
N ASN A 207 -11.00 -11.22 15.11
CA ASN A 207 -9.87 -11.98 14.61
C ASN A 207 -8.56 -11.17 14.58
N PHE A 208 -7.48 -11.86 14.94
CA PHE A 208 -6.12 -11.50 14.57
C PHE A 208 -5.77 -12.25 13.27
N TRP A 209 -5.20 -11.59 12.31
CA TRP A 209 -4.86 -12.20 11.03
C TRP A 209 -3.43 -11.88 10.63
N LEU A 210 -2.58 -12.90 10.60
CA LEU A 210 -1.13 -12.74 10.40
C LEU A 210 -0.80 -11.98 9.10
N ARG A 211 -1.52 -12.23 8.01
CA ARG A 211 -1.31 -11.48 6.76
C ARG A 211 -1.53 -9.97 6.94
N SER A 212 -2.59 -9.60 7.63
CA SER A 212 -2.93 -8.21 7.91
C SER A 212 -1.90 -7.54 8.81
N ILE A 213 -1.46 -8.25 9.85
CA ILE A 213 -0.37 -7.78 10.73
C ILE A 213 0.94 -7.65 9.91
N GLY A 214 1.20 -8.56 8.99
CA GLY A 214 2.35 -8.46 8.08
C GLY A 214 2.31 -7.20 7.22
N TRP A 215 1.15 -6.85 6.65
CA TRP A 215 0.99 -5.59 5.92
C TRP A 215 1.26 -4.37 6.80
N PHE A 216 0.75 -4.38 8.03
CA PHE A 216 0.97 -3.32 8.99
C PHE A 216 2.44 -3.13 9.35
N LEU A 217 3.16 -4.23 9.59
CA LEU A 217 4.60 -4.20 9.87
C LEU A 217 5.42 -3.64 8.70
N VAL A 218 5.12 -4.08 7.49
CA VAL A 218 5.81 -3.57 6.28
C VAL A 218 5.48 -2.09 6.08
N ALA A 219 4.23 -1.67 6.33
CA ALA A 219 3.86 -0.26 6.28
C ALA A 219 4.69 0.59 7.24
N LEU A 220 4.87 0.13 8.49
CA LEU A 220 5.67 0.85 9.50
C LEU A 220 7.15 0.96 9.09
N CYS A 221 7.72 -0.11 8.51
CA CYS A 221 9.09 -0.09 7.99
C CYS A 221 9.26 0.91 6.83
N ASP A 222 8.37 0.85 5.85
CA ASP A 222 8.45 1.68 4.66
C ASP A 222 8.21 3.16 5.00
N VAL A 223 7.19 3.45 5.82
CA VAL A 223 6.90 4.80 6.30
C VAL A 223 8.09 5.36 7.06
N TRP A 224 8.64 4.61 8.01
CA TRP A 224 9.84 5.03 8.75
C TRP A 224 11.00 5.35 7.81
N SER A 225 11.21 4.54 6.78
CA SER A 225 12.31 4.72 5.82
C SER A 225 12.17 5.98 4.97
N TYR A 226 10.93 6.40 4.67
CA TYR A 226 10.65 7.58 3.84
C TYR A 226 10.47 8.88 4.64
N MET A 227 10.33 8.84 5.97
CA MET A 227 10.17 10.02 6.81
C MET A 227 11.51 10.74 7.03
N GLU A 228 11.95 11.51 6.04
CA GLU A 228 13.19 12.26 6.13
C GLU A 228 13.02 13.55 6.96
N GLY A 229 13.91 13.77 7.93
CA GLY A 229 13.98 15.01 8.69
C GLY A 229 12.95 15.13 9.82
N ASP A 230 12.20 14.08 10.13
CA ASP A 230 11.30 14.01 11.29
C ASP A 230 11.70 12.86 12.22
N GLU A 231 12.73 13.06 13.01
CA GLU A 231 13.23 12.04 13.94
C GLU A 231 12.19 11.70 15.02
N SER A 232 11.43 12.68 15.51
CA SER A 232 10.37 12.43 16.51
C SER A 232 9.25 11.58 15.97
N GLY A 233 8.82 11.83 14.73
CA GLY A 233 7.83 10.99 14.05
C GLY A 233 8.34 9.57 13.80
N ARG A 234 9.60 9.45 13.37
CA ARG A 234 10.26 8.14 13.19
C ARG A 234 10.35 7.34 14.49
N GLU A 235 10.64 7.97 15.63
CA GLU A 235 10.63 7.32 16.94
C GLU A 235 9.26 6.75 17.30
N LYS A 236 8.17 7.48 17.02
CA LYS A 236 6.79 7.01 17.25
C LYS A 236 6.45 5.79 16.38
N ILE A 237 6.77 5.85 15.09
CA ILE A 237 6.54 4.73 14.16
C ILE A 237 7.38 3.50 14.58
N ALA A 238 8.64 3.70 14.96
CA ALA A 238 9.51 2.63 15.44
C ALA A 238 9.00 1.99 16.75
N ALA A 239 8.42 2.77 17.66
CA ALA A 239 7.82 2.26 18.89
C ALA A 239 6.63 1.33 18.60
N ILE A 240 5.74 1.73 17.71
CA ILE A 240 4.59 0.90 17.28
C ILE A 240 5.08 -0.37 16.57
N PHE A 241 6.10 -0.27 15.71
CA PHE A 241 6.70 -1.42 15.05
C PHE A 241 7.26 -2.42 16.06
N LYS A 242 8.04 -1.95 17.03
CA LYS A 242 8.62 -2.80 18.07
C LYS A 242 7.54 -3.52 18.87
N GLU A 243 6.49 -2.79 19.31
CA GLU A 243 5.37 -3.38 20.04
C GLU A 243 4.68 -4.49 19.23
N ALA A 244 4.45 -4.27 17.93
CA ALA A 244 3.80 -5.25 17.07
C ALA A 244 4.67 -6.50 16.83
N ILE A 245 5.99 -6.34 16.66
CA ILE A 245 6.94 -7.46 16.55
C ILE A 245 7.02 -8.25 17.85
N ASP A 246 7.16 -7.57 18.98
CA ASP A 246 7.21 -8.23 20.31
C ASP A 246 5.97 -9.11 20.54
N GLY A 247 4.79 -8.67 20.09
CA GLY A 247 3.56 -9.45 20.18
C GLY A 247 3.51 -10.72 19.31
N ILE A 248 4.19 -10.72 18.18
CA ILE A 248 4.22 -11.90 17.28
C ILE A 248 5.23 -12.93 17.77
N LEU A 249 6.27 -12.52 18.48
CA LEU A 249 7.37 -13.41 18.91
C LEU A 249 7.07 -14.14 20.23
N ILE A 250 5.93 -13.87 20.88
CA ILE A 250 5.47 -14.58 22.09
C ILE A 250 4.76 -15.86 21.70
#